data_e8abaefbb55b00e440dd66d6b28b705d
#
_entry.id   e8abaefbb55b00e440dd66d6b28b705d
#
_cell.length_a   1.000
_cell.length_b   1.000
_cell.length_c   1.000
_cell.angle_alpha   90.00
_cell.angle_beta   90.00
_cell.angle_gamma   90.00
#
_symmetry.space_group_name_H-M   'P 1'
#
loop_
_entity.id
_entity.type
_entity.pdbx_description
1 polymer ?
#
loop_
_entity_poly.entity_id
_entity_poly.type
_entity_poly.pdbx_seq_one_letter_code
_entity_poly.pdbx_strand_id
1 'polypeptide(L)'
;MSKHKMIALAGLVLALAILSPASALADPECPASAPVGAEGTCRPLEIGGTATVRLNTQTLQFTVEGTGTGSHTGRALVRYSDGQARVIGFTPPNLVRLALEADVTVVAANGDQLYGHTTLTTEYFALGSGHQDEGQVTITGGSGRFEGAHGELESTITVGPGTFVQQDGVTWMISPTTATSAGYVIY
;
A
#
# COMPACT_ATOMS: atom_id res chain seq x y z
N MET A 1 39.53 14.53 -54.61
CA MET A 1 38.77 15.29 -53.63
C MET A 1 37.30 14.85 -53.73
N SER A 2 36.86 13.92 -52.93
CA SER A 2 35.48 13.40 -52.93
C SER A 2 34.77 13.83 -51.65
N LYS A 3 33.73 14.64 -51.78
CA LYS A 3 32.88 15.14 -50.66
C LYS A 3 31.84 14.09 -50.36
N HIS A 4 31.98 13.38 -49.24
CA HIS A 4 30.93 12.52 -48.72
C HIS A 4 29.89 13.36 -47.99
N LYS A 5 28.67 13.36 -48.51
CA LYS A 5 27.49 13.93 -47.88
C LYS A 5 27.02 12.93 -46.81
N MET A 6 27.10 13.31 -45.55
CA MET A 6 26.42 12.62 -44.42
C MET A 6 24.95 12.98 -44.48
N ILE A 7 24.12 11.97 -44.67
CA ILE A 7 22.67 12.04 -44.55
C ILE A 7 22.35 11.71 -43.06
N ALA A 8 21.89 12.71 -42.32
CA ALA A 8 21.39 12.53 -40.96
C ALA A 8 19.98 11.93 -41.07
N LEU A 9 19.84 10.67 -40.64
CA LEU A 9 18.55 10.02 -40.49
C LEU A 9 17.99 10.40 -39.12
N ALA A 10 17.03 11.33 -39.08
CA ALA A 10 16.29 11.67 -37.88
C ALA A 10 15.27 10.56 -37.61
N GLY A 11 15.60 9.67 -36.67
CA GLY A 11 14.67 8.66 -36.16
C GLY A 11 13.61 9.30 -35.28
N LEU A 12 12.39 9.37 -35.78
CA LEU A 12 11.20 9.76 -35.03
C LEU A 12 10.82 8.60 -34.11
N VAL A 13 11.20 8.66 -32.85
CA VAL A 13 10.73 7.71 -31.81
C VAL A 13 9.32 8.12 -31.42
N LEU A 14 8.33 7.42 -31.99
CA LEU A 14 6.94 7.54 -31.60
C LEU A 14 6.77 6.78 -30.27
N ALA A 15 6.81 7.52 -29.15
CA ALA A 15 6.47 6.98 -27.84
C ALA A 15 4.97 6.66 -27.79
N LEU A 16 4.62 5.41 -28.03
CA LEU A 16 3.28 4.90 -27.81
C LEU A 16 3.08 4.81 -26.29
N ALA A 17 2.46 5.84 -25.70
CA ALA A 17 1.98 5.77 -24.34
C ALA A 17 0.84 4.72 -24.30
N ILE A 18 1.17 3.51 -23.86
CA ILE A 18 0.19 2.51 -23.51
C ILE A 18 -0.46 3.00 -22.22
N LEU A 19 -1.60 3.70 -22.36
CA LEU A 19 -2.52 3.90 -21.27
C LEU A 19 -3.05 2.51 -20.89
N SER A 20 -2.43 1.87 -19.93
CA SER A 20 -3.07 0.76 -19.24
C SER A 20 -4.36 1.30 -18.63
N PRO A 21 -5.54 0.73 -18.93
CA PRO A 21 -6.74 1.10 -18.19
C PRO A 21 -6.45 0.79 -16.73
N ALA A 22 -6.49 1.82 -15.88
CA ALA A 22 -6.59 1.61 -14.46
C ALA A 22 -7.77 0.65 -14.27
N SER A 23 -7.51 -0.54 -13.73
CA SER A 23 -8.59 -1.43 -13.32
C SER A 23 -9.45 -0.63 -12.37
N ALA A 24 -10.61 -0.19 -12.84
CA ALA A 24 -11.60 0.43 -11.99
C ALA A 24 -11.95 -0.65 -10.96
N LEU A 25 -11.49 -0.47 -9.72
CA LEU A 25 -12.04 -1.20 -8.60
C LEU A 25 -13.55 -1.00 -8.68
N ALA A 26 -14.31 -2.07 -8.63
CA ALA A 26 -15.77 -1.95 -8.55
C ALA A 26 -16.08 -1.02 -7.39
N ASP A 27 -17.05 -0.12 -7.57
CA ASP A 27 -17.47 0.76 -6.47
C ASP A 27 -17.71 -0.11 -5.23
N PRO A 28 -17.04 0.16 -4.11
CA PRO A 28 -17.18 -0.66 -2.92
C PRO A 28 -18.62 -0.56 -2.42
N GLU A 29 -19.39 -1.62 -2.66
CA GLU A 29 -20.76 -1.69 -2.18
C GLU A 29 -20.75 -2.11 -0.71
N CYS A 30 -21.52 -1.41 0.09
CA CYS A 30 -21.83 -1.87 1.43
C CYS A 30 -22.50 -3.27 1.34
N PRO A 31 -22.03 -4.27 2.07
CA PRO A 31 -22.58 -5.60 2.01
C PRO A 31 -24.10 -5.55 2.32
N ALA A 32 -24.90 -6.18 1.47
CA ALA A 32 -26.37 -6.27 1.67
C ALA A 32 -26.74 -6.93 3.01
N SER A 33 -25.79 -7.63 3.62
CA SER A 33 -25.85 -8.25 4.94
C SER A 33 -24.88 -7.55 5.92
N ALA A 34 -24.89 -6.21 6.01
CA ALA A 34 -24.34 -5.60 7.21
C ALA A 34 -24.98 -6.30 8.42
N PRO A 35 -24.19 -6.76 9.43
CA PRO A 35 -24.75 -7.57 10.52
C PRO A 35 -25.97 -6.85 11.09
N VAL A 36 -27.12 -7.54 11.06
CA VAL A 36 -28.39 -7.03 11.58
C VAL A 36 -28.16 -6.75 13.07
N GLY A 37 -28.09 -5.47 13.43
CA GLY A 37 -27.77 -5.03 14.79
C GLY A 37 -26.53 -4.15 14.91
N ALA A 38 -25.76 -3.92 13.85
CA ALA A 38 -24.71 -2.89 13.85
C ALA A 38 -25.41 -1.51 13.85
N GLU A 39 -25.35 -0.82 14.99
CA GLU A 39 -25.73 0.60 15.05
C GLU A 39 -24.67 1.36 14.24
N GLY A 40 -25.07 1.96 13.13
CA GLY A 40 -24.18 2.75 12.28
C GLY A 40 -24.61 2.81 10.83
N THR A 41 -24.07 3.77 10.10
CA THR A 41 -24.29 3.92 8.67
C THR A 41 -23.11 3.34 7.91
N CYS A 42 -23.37 2.35 7.05
CA CYS A 42 -22.35 1.84 6.14
C CYS A 42 -22.03 2.87 5.06
N ARG A 43 -20.74 3.08 4.82
CA ARG A 43 -20.22 4.02 3.83
C ARG A 43 -19.10 3.39 3.03
N PRO A 44 -19.07 3.53 1.70
CA PRO A 44 -17.93 3.13 0.91
C PRO A 44 -16.72 3.99 1.31
N LEU A 45 -15.57 3.37 1.47
CA LEU A 45 -14.32 4.03 1.84
C LEU A 45 -13.23 3.68 0.83
N GLU A 46 -12.68 4.71 0.20
CA GLU A 46 -11.50 4.61 -0.64
C GLU A 46 -10.39 5.47 -0.05
N ILE A 47 -9.17 4.96 0.01
CA ILE A 47 -7.98 5.69 0.46
C ILE A 47 -6.85 5.37 -0.52
N GLY A 48 -6.25 6.40 -1.11
CA GLY A 48 -5.09 6.24 -1.97
C GLY A 48 -3.97 7.19 -1.57
N GLY A 49 -2.71 6.77 -1.74
CA GLY A 49 -1.59 7.62 -1.35
C GLY A 49 -0.21 7.03 -1.59
N THR A 50 0.77 7.73 -1.04
CA THR A 50 2.19 7.38 -1.08
C THR A 50 2.74 7.23 0.33
N ALA A 51 3.66 6.30 0.51
CA ALA A 51 4.26 6.01 1.80
C ALA A 51 5.72 5.60 1.65
N THR A 52 6.40 5.47 2.78
CA THR A 52 7.72 4.87 2.89
C THR A 52 7.65 3.70 3.85
N VAL A 53 8.06 2.54 3.38
CA VAL A 53 8.28 1.35 4.21
C VAL A 53 9.70 1.36 4.73
N ARG A 54 9.88 1.09 6.02
CA ARG A 54 11.17 0.84 6.66
C ARG A 54 11.16 -0.54 7.28
N LEU A 55 11.98 -1.45 6.76
CA LEU A 55 12.10 -2.82 7.24
C LEU A 55 13.48 -3.04 7.86
N ASN A 56 13.50 -3.50 9.11
CA ASN A 56 14.70 -4.02 9.75
C ASN A 56 15.04 -5.39 9.16
N THR A 57 16.17 -5.49 8.45
CA THR A 57 16.53 -6.74 7.75
C THR A 57 16.97 -7.88 8.67
N GLN A 58 17.22 -7.60 9.94
CA GLN A 58 17.65 -8.60 10.93
C GLN A 58 16.47 -9.19 11.70
N THR A 59 15.50 -8.33 12.08
CA THR A 59 14.34 -8.74 12.89
C THR A 59 13.07 -8.92 12.08
N LEU A 60 13.06 -8.45 10.83
CA LEU A 60 11.90 -8.37 9.93
C LEU A 60 10.74 -7.53 10.50
N GLN A 61 11.03 -6.67 11.47
CA GLN A 61 10.08 -5.66 11.91
C GLN A 61 10.03 -4.51 10.89
N PHE A 62 8.83 -3.97 10.67
CA PHE A 62 8.68 -2.87 9.73
C PHE A 62 7.71 -1.79 10.24
N THR A 63 7.86 -0.60 9.69
CA THR A 63 6.93 0.51 9.84
C THR A 63 6.62 1.11 8.48
N VAL A 64 5.44 1.72 8.36
CA VAL A 64 5.04 2.46 7.16
C VAL A 64 4.54 3.84 7.60
N GLU A 65 5.03 4.88 6.96
CA GLU A 65 4.51 6.23 7.13
C GLU A 65 4.23 6.84 5.76
N GLY A 66 3.05 7.44 5.63
CA GLY A 66 2.64 8.02 4.36
C GLY A 66 1.51 9.02 4.48
N THR A 67 1.18 9.61 3.34
CA THR A 67 0.07 10.54 3.20
C THR A 67 -0.81 10.10 2.04
N GLY A 68 -2.11 10.34 2.17
CA GLY A 68 -3.07 10.00 1.15
C GLY A 68 -4.29 10.90 1.17
N THR A 69 -5.26 10.52 0.37
CA THR A 69 -6.60 11.13 0.36
C THR A 69 -7.63 10.01 0.37
N GLY A 70 -8.72 10.22 1.06
CA GLY A 70 -9.81 9.26 1.09
C GLY A 70 -11.18 9.92 1.09
N SER A 71 -12.20 9.17 0.68
CA SER A 71 -13.57 9.66 0.46
C SER A 71 -14.20 10.28 1.72
N HIS A 72 -13.85 9.75 2.91
CA HIS A 72 -14.38 10.29 4.18
C HIS A 72 -13.29 10.85 5.09
N THR A 73 -12.02 10.60 4.80
CA THR A 73 -10.89 11.09 5.60
C THR A 73 -10.36 12.44 5.09
N GLY A 74 -10.64 12.78 3.83
CA GLY A 74 -9.96 13.88 3.14
C GLY A 74 -8.46 13.59 3.02
N ARG A 75 -7.62 14.61 3.19
CA ARG A 75 -6.17 14.39 3.33
C ARG A 75 -5.93 13.63 4.64
N ALA A 76 -5.16 12.55 4.57
CA ALA A 76 -4.90 11.69 5.71
C ALA A 76 -3.40 11.39 5.85
N LEU A 77 -2.97 11.16 7.09
CA LEU A 77 -1.70 10.54 7.44
C LEU A 77 -1.96 9.07 7.72
N VAL A 78 -1.22 8.19 7.07
CA VAL A 78 -1.33 6.73 7.26
C VAL A 78 -0.07 6.22 7.94
N ARG A 79 -0.24 5.45 9.00
CA ARG A 79 0.86 4.83 9.74
C ARG A 79 0.58 3.36 9.97
N TYR A 80 1.60 2.52 9.73
CA TYR A 80 1.61 1.14 10.17
C TYR A 80 2.64 1.02 11.28
N SER A 81 2.22 0.52 12.42
CA SER A 81 3.05 0.26 13.59
C SER A 81 3.04 -1.23 13.93
N ASP A 82 3.99 -1.64 14.76
CA ASP A 82 4.15 -3.01 15.25
C ASP A 82 4.19 -4.05 14.11
N GLY A 83 4.64 -3.59 12.93
CA GLY A 83 4.70 -4.42 11.73
C GLY A 83 5.71 -5.55 11.88
N GLN A 84 5.26 -6.76 11.58
CA GLN A 84 6.07 -7.97 11.61
C GLN A 84 5.97 -8.70 10.26
N ALA A 85 7.12 -8.97 9.65
CA ALA A 85 7.21 -9.86 8.50
C ALA A 85 7.76 -11.22 8.95
N ARG A 86 7.23 -12.29 8.37
CA ARG A 86 7.64 -13.67 8.66
C ARG A 86 7.83 -14.44 7.37
N VAL A 87 8.98 -15.10 7.23
CA VAL A 87 9.23 -16.00 6.09
C VAL A 87 8.31 -17.21 6.20
N ILE A 88 7.49 -17.45 5.18
CA ILE A 88 6.54 -18.57 5.11
C ILE A 88 6.91 -19.59 4.02
N GLY A 89 7.88 -19.27 3.17
CA GLY A 89 8.35 -20.20 2.16
C GLY A 89 9.44 -19.63 1.26
N PHE A 90 10.01 -20.54 0.48
CA PHE A 90 10.96 -20.23 -0.58
C PHE A 90 10.55 -21.00 -1.83
N THR A 91 10.56 -20.36 -2.97
CA THR A 91 10.38 -21.00 -4.27
C THR A 91 11.65 -20.83 -5.10
N PRO A 92 12.32 -21.92 -5.51
CA PRO A 92 13.49 -21.81 -6.38
C PRO A 92 13.16 -21.06 -7.69
N PRO A 93 14.10 -20.29 -8.28
CA PRO A 93 15.47 -20.19 -7.82
C PRO A 93 15.73 -19.15 -6.72
N ASN A 94 14.89 -18.16 -6.44
CA ASN A 94 15.20 -17.11 -5.48
C ASN A 94 13.97 -16.35 -4.98
N LEU A 95 12.77 -16.93 -5.03
CA LEU A 95 11.56 -16.29 -4.55
C LEU A 95 11.38 -16.53 -3.05
N VAL A 96 11.30 -15.46 -2.28
CA VAL A 96 11.00 -15.48 -0.85
C VAL A 96 9.54 -15.08 -0.67
N ARG A 97 8.78 -15.88 0.07
CA ARG A 97 7.40 -15.56 0.46
C ARG A 97 7.37 -15.10 1.91
N LEU A 98 6.75 -13.95 2.14
CA LEU A 98 6.54 -13.39 3.47
C LEU A 98 5.05 -13.26 3.77
N ALA A 99 4.67 -13.54 5.01
CA ALA A 99 3.43 -13.06 5.59
C ALA A 99 3.76 -11.80 6.40
N LEU A 100 2.95 -10.77 6.24
CA LEU A 100 3.09 -9.49 6.94
C LEU A 100 1.81 -9.19 7.71
N GLU A 101 1.98 -8.63 8.90
CA GLU A 101 0.89 -8.13 9.74
C GLU A 101 1.31 -6.82 10.41
N ALA A 102 0.39 -5.88 10.57
CA ALA A 102 0.66 -4.60 11.23
C ALA A 102 -0.64 -3.95 11.71
N ASP A 103 -0.53 -3.10 12.72
CA ASP A 103 -1.59 -2.19 13.09
C ASP A 103 -1.57 -0.95 12.21
N VAL A 104 -2.74 -0.51 11.78
CA VAL A 104 -2.94 0.62 10.88
C VAL A 104 -3.67 1.75 11.60
N THR A 105 -3.13 2.95 11.49
CA THR A 105 -3.80 4.18 11.93
C THR A 105 -3.90 5.14 10.76
N VAL A 106 -5.12 5.59 10.47
CA VAL A 106 -5.39 6.64 9.49
C VAL A 106 -5.87 7.88 10.24
N VAL A 107 -5.09 8.96 10.19
CA VAL A 107 -5.42 10.24 10.81
C VAL A 107 -6.00 11.16 9.75
N ALA A 108 -7.29 11.46 9.84
CA ALA A 108 -7.98 12.35 8.92
C ALA A 108 -7.56 13.82 9.10
N ALA A 109 -7.87 14.67 8.13
CA ALA A 109 -7.48 16.09 8.12
C ALA A 109 -7.95 16.89 9.33
N ASN A 110 -9.05 16.48 9.97
CA ASN A 110 -9.62 17.12 11.16
C ASN A 110 -9.13 16.50 12.47
N GLY A 111 -8.22 15.52 12.42
CA GLY A 111 -7.65 14.83 13.58
C GLY A 111 -8.41 13.59 14.03
N ASP A 112 -9.58 13.28 13.46
CA ASP A 112 -10.27 12.02 13.72
C ASP A 112 -9.45 10.85 13.19
N GLN A 113 -9.56 9.67 13.83
CA GLN A 113 -8.71 8.54 13.50
C GLN A 113 -9.54 7.28 13.22
N LEU A 114 -9.07 6.49 12.24
CA LEU A 114 -9.48 5.10 12.04
C LEU A 114 -8.35 4.18 12.48
N TYR A 115 -8.70 3.10 13.13
CA TYR A 115 -7.80 2.04 13.56
C TYR A 115 -8.13 0.77 12.81
N GLY A 116 -7.12 0.02 12.44
CA GLY A 116 -7.28 -1.26 11.76
C GLY A 116 -6.09 -2.16 11.95
N HIS A 117 -6.23 -3.37 11.44
CA HIS A 117 -5.18 -4.36 11.35
C HIS A 117 -5.06 -4.83 9.91
N THR A 118 -3.84 -4.92 9.39
CA THR A 118 -3.58 -5.43 8.04
C THR A 118 -2.86 -6.76 8.08
N THR A 119 -3.26 -7.64 7.15
CA THR A 119 -2.53 -8.86 6.84
C THR A 119 -2.35 -8.97 5.34
N LEU A 120 -1.17 -9.35 4.90
CA LEU A 120 -0.89 -9.60 3.49
C LEU A 120 0.17 -10.68 3.32
N THR A 121 0.19 -11.29 2.16
CA THR A 121 1.27 -12.17 1.73
C THR A 121 1.96 -11.56 0.53
N THR A 122 3.28 -11.51 0.55
CA THR A 122 4.09 -10.95 -0.51
C THR A 122 5.12 -11.93 -1.03
N GLU A 123 5.52 -11.78 -2.29
CA GLU A 123 6.53 -12.60 -2.93
C GLU A 123 7.62 -11.72 -3.54
N TYR A 124 8.88 -11.96 -3.15
CA TYR A 124 10.03 -11.22 -3.66
C TYR A 124 10.98 -12.12 -4.42
N PHE A 125 11.51 -11.64 -5.54
CA PHE A 125 12.67 -12.28 -6.19
C PHE A 125 13.96 -12.08 -5.42
N ALA A 126 14.11 -10.92 -4.78
CA ALA A 126 15.21 -10.60 -3.88
C ALA A 126 14.75 -9.49 -2.95
N LEU A 127 15.23 -9.50 -1.71
CA LEU A 127 14.95 -8.43 -0.76
C LEU A 127 15.39 -7.07 -1.37
N GLY A 128 14.49 -6.10 -1.42
CA GLY A 128 14.71 -4.79 -2.03
C GLY A 128 14.32 -4.70 -3.52
N SER A 129 13.85 -5.78 -4.15
CA SER A 129 13.21 -5.66 -5.48
C SER A 129 11.83 -5.02 -5.36
N GLY A 130 11.45 -4.23 -6.37
CA GLY A 130 10.08 -3.71 -6.47
C GLY A 130 9.09 -4.84 -6.74
N HIS A 131 7.88 -4.75 -6.18
CA HIS A 131 6.81 -5.75 -6.33
C HIS A 131 5.44 -5.11 -6.11
N GLN A 132 4.39 -5.85 -6.43
CA GLN A 132 3.02 -5.48 -6.14
C GLN A 132 2.40 -6.56 -5.27
N ASP A 133 1.67 -6.13 -4.25
CA ASP A 133 1.00 -6.98 -3.28
C ASP A 133 -0.49 -6.65 -3.24
N GLU A 134 -1.27 -7.65 -2.83
CA GLU A 134 -2.66 -7.51 -2.45
C GLU A 134 -2.80 -7.86 -0.98
N GLY A 135 -3.57 -7.08 -0.25
CA GLY A 135 -3.78 -7.26 1.18
C GLY A 135 -5.17 -6.86 1.62
N GLN A 136 -5.47 -7.14 2.86
CA GLN A 136 -6.72 -6.77 3.51
C GLN A 136 -6.44 -5.93 4.74
N VAL A 137 -7.27 -4.91 4.98
CA VAL A 137 -7.30 -4.13 6.22
C VAL A 137 -8.65 -4.32 6.86
N THR A 138 -8.66 -4.86 8.08
CA THR A 138 -9.85 -4.92 8.92
C THR A 138 -9.88 -3.68 9.80
N ILE A 139 -10.93 -2.86 9.70
CA ILE A 139 -11.14 -1.69 10.57
C ILE A 139 -11.69 -2.20 11.89
N THR A 140 -11.01 -1.86 12.99
CA THR A 140 -11.30 -2.35 14.34
C THR A 140 -11.82 -1.28 15.28
N GLY A 141 -11.80 -0.02 14.86
CA GLY A 141 -12.24 1.10 15.68
C GLY A 141 -11.87 2.44 15.09
N GLY A 142 -12.06 3.48 15.90
CA GLY A 142 -11.69 4.85 15.57
C GLY A 142 -11.92 5.81 16.71
N SER A 143 -11.64 7.08 16.47
CA SER A 143 -11.94 8.18 17.38
C SER A 143 -12.63 9.34 16.64
N GLY A 144 -13.24 10.26 17.41
CA GLY A 144 -14.02 11.35 16.85
C GLY A 144 -15.24 10.83 16.11
N ARG A 145 -15.46 11.24 14.86
CA ARG A 145 -16.60 10.76 14.05
C ARG A 145 -16.51 9.27 13.68
N PHE A 146 -15.36 8.64 13.85
CA PHE A 146 -15.13 7.22 13.59
C PHE A 146 -15.20 6.35 14.85
N GLU A 147 -15.70 6.89 15.95
CA GLU A 147 -15.89 6.12 17.19
C GLU A 147 -16.79 4.92 16.95
N GLY A 148 -16.33 3.72 17.36
CA GLY A 148 -17.03 2.47 17.11
C GLY A 148 -16.94 1.95 15.66
N ALA A 149 -16.13 2.57 14.79
CA ALA A 149 -16.00 2.17 13.40
C ALA A 149 -15.55 0.72 13.24
N HIS A 150 -16.11 0.02 12.27
CA HIS A 150 -15.68 -1.31 11.83
C HIS A 150 -15.91 -1.46 10.34
N GLY A 151 -15.18 -2.37 9.69
CA GLY A 151 -15.27 -2.55 8.24
C GLY A 151 -14.09 -3.31 7.67
N GLU A 152 -14.05 -3.37 6.35
CA GLU A 152 -13.01 -4.08 5.61
C GLU A 152 -12.61 -3.30 4.36
N LEU A 153 -11.31 -3.27 4.06
CA LEU A 153 -10.76 -2.71 2.84
C LEU A 153 -9.87 -3.74 2.16
N GLU A 154 -10.01 -3.87 0.86
CA GLU A 154 -9.02 -4.53 0.01
C GLU A 154 -7.98 -3.50 -0.41
N SER A 155 -6.72 -3.89 -0.41
CA SER A 155 -5.60 -2.99 -0.69
C SER A 155 -4.72 -3.55 -1.80
N THR A 156 -4.40 -2.71 -2.77
CA THR A 156 -3.34 -2.95 -3.74
C THR A 156 -2.16 -2.05 -3.39
N ILE A 157 -1.00 -2.66 -3.19
CA ILE A 157 0.21 -1.99 -2.72
C ILE A 157 1.32 -2.22 -3.73
N THR A 158 1.89 -1.15 -4.26
CA THR A 158 3.09 -1.21 -5.10
C THR A 158 4.28 -0.72 -4.31
N VAL A 159 5.23 -1.60 -4.04
CA VAL A 159 6.48 -1.30 -3.35
C VAL A 159 7.57 -1.08 -4.40
N GLY A 160 8.19 0.08 -4.39
CA GLY A 160 9.33 0.39 -5.26
C GLY A 160 10.63 -0.26 -4.78
N PRO A 161 11.69 -0.18 -5.58
CA PRO A 161 13.00 -0.71 -5.20
C PRO A 161 13.49 -0.11 -3.88
N GLY A 162 13.98 -0.98 -3.00
CA GLY A 162 14.51 -0.61 -1.69
C GLY A 162 15.97 -0.17 -1.73
N THR A 163 16.30 0.78 -0.88
CA THR A 163 17.66 1.21 -0.58
C THR A 163 18.06 0.69 0.80
N PHE A 164 19.27 0.13 0.92
CA PHE A 164 19.79 -0.37 2.20
C PHE A 164 20.62 0.72 2.88
N VAL A 165 20.28 1.02 4.15
CA VAL A 165 20.94 2.02 4.97
C VAL A 165 21.35 1.40 6.29
N GLN A 166 22.60 1.65 6.70
CA GLN A 166 23.07 1.26 8.04
C GLN A 166 22.84 2.41 9.03
N GLN A 167 22.15 2.12 10.12
CA GLN A 167 21.92 3.06 11.21
C GLN A 167 22.01 2.31 12.54
N ASP A 168 22.86 2.77 13.46
CA ASP A 168 23.06 2.21 14.82
C ASP A 168 23.33 0.69 14.83
N GLY A 169 24.11 0.21 13.85
CA GLY A 169 24.45 -1.21 13.70
C GLY A 169 23.36 -2.08 13.10
N VAL A 170 22.22 -1.50 12.72
CA VAL A 170 21.10 -2.17 12.07
C VAL A 170 21.07 -1.83 10.59
N THR A 171 20.82 -2.81 9.73
CA THR A 171 20.57 -2.60 8.31
C THR A 171 19.07 -2.44 8.08
N TRP A 172 18.69 -1.28 7.59
CA TRP A 172 17.31 -0.96 7.20
C TRP A 172 17.16 -1.02 5.69
N MET A 173 16.10 -1.63 5.21
CA MET A 173 15.62 -1.47 3.84
C MET A 173 14.54 -0.39 3.84
N ILE A 174 14.72 0.63 3.01
CA ILE A 174 13.79 1.75 2.86
C ILE A 174 13.25 1.73 1.44
N SER A 175 11.95 1.61 1.28
CA SER A 175 11.28 1.50 -0.04
C SER A 175 10.17 2.53 -0.17
N PRO A 176 10.09 3.26 -1.28
CA PRO A 176 8.92 4.05 -1.61
C PRO A 176 7.75 3.13 -1.94
N THR A 177 6.55 3.53 -1.58
CA THR A 177 5.35 2.71 -1.74
C THR A 177 4.19 3.58 -2.20
N THR A 178 3.36 3.05 -3.07
CA THR A 178 2.03 3.59 -3.37
C THR A 178 0.98 2.55 -3.01
N ALA A 179 -0.14 2.98 -2.47
CA ALA A 179 -1.23 2.09 -2.10
C ALA A 179 -2.58 2.70 -2.46
N THR A 180 -3.50 1.83 -2.82
CA THR A 180 -4.93 2.13 -2.92
C THR A 180 -5.68 1.08 -2.13
N SER A 181 -6.62 1.51 -1.31
CA SER A 181 -7.49 0.64 -0.52
C SER A 181 -8.93 1.03 -0.76
N ALA A 182 -9.78 0.05 -0.98
CA ALA A 182 -11.21 0.27 -1.22
C ALA A 182 -12.04 -0.78 -0.48
N GLY A 183 -13.19 -0.35 0.04
CA GLY A 183 -14.09 -1.22 0.78
C GLY A 183 -15.15 -0.41 1.50
N TYR A 184 -15.48 -0.79 2.72
CA TYR A 184 -16.53 -0.11 3.47
C TYR A 184 -16.13 0.13 4.94
N VAL A 185 -16.75 1.11 5.54
CA VAL A 185 -16.70 1.40 6.98
C VAL A 185 -18.12 1.67 7.50
N ILE A 186 -18.41 1.17 8.70
CA ILE A 186 -19.66 1.39 9.42
C ILE A 186 -19.32 2.18 10.69
N TYR A 187 -19.96 3.33 10.89
CA TYR A 187 -19.83 4.20 12.06
C TYR A 187 -21.02 5.14 12.23
#